data_4f77ac70550f2fbe3c3d9a113cbaa32e
#
_entry.id   4f77ac70550f2fbe3c3d9a113cbaa32e
#
_cell.length_a   1.000
_cell.length_b   1.000
_cell.length_c   1.000
_cell.angle_alpha   90.00
_cell.angle_beta   90.00
_cell.angle_gamma   90.00
#
_symmetry.space_group_name_H-M   'P 1'
#
loop_
_entity.id
_entity.type
_entity.pdbx_description
1 polymer ?
#
loop_
_entity_poly.entity_id
_entity_poly.type
_entity_poly.pdbx_seq_one_letter_code
_entity_poly.pdbx_strand_id
1 'polypeptide(L)'
;MKKTLSLLSKPLLSAVFALSTILLISQPALAKKFKVVTTFTIIQDIAQNVAGDAAVVESITKPGAEIHGYQPTPKDIMKAYDADLILWNGLNLEVWFQRFFENFQNVPAVVVTEGIDPMPIREGEYKGNPNPHAWMSPANAQIYIENIRKALVKYDPENAEIYNQNAKKYAEQIAQLDAPLRERLNRIPEEKRWLVSSEGAFSYLTKDYGFKEAYLWPINAEEQGTPQQVKNVIDTVRKYNIPVVFSESTISDKPARQVSKETGAKYGGVLYVDSLSTADGPVPTYIELLNTTVDTIAKGFDQ
;
A
#
# COMPACT_ATOMS: atom_id res chain seq x y z
N MET A 1 102.15 -39.81 -23.88
CA MET A 1 102.43 -38.48 -24.44
C MET A 1 101.24 -37.96 -25.14
N LYS A 2 100.91 -36.68 -25.01
CA LYS A 2 99.89 -35.88 -25.60
C LYS A 2 98.62 -35.75 -24.76
N LYS A 3 98.55 -34.62 -24.10
CA LYS A 3 97.42 -34.00 -23.44
C LYS A 3 96.40 -33.48 -24.49
N THR A 4 95.15 -33.72 -24.29
CA THR A 4 94.11 -32.94 -24.98
C THR A 4 93.19 -32.25 -23.97
N LEU A 5 93.12 -30.96 -24.08
CA LEU A 5 92.32 -30.04 -23.27
C LEU A 5 90.85 -30.21 -23.70
N SER A 6 89.97 -30.43 -22.74
CA SER A 6 88.53 -30.32 -22.99
C SER A 6 87.99 -28.99 -22.39
N LEU A 7 87.46 -28.18 -23.26
CA LEU A 7 86.77 -26.95 -22.92
C LEU A 7 85.43 -27.21 -22.24
N LEU A 8 85.29 -26.69 -21.05
CA LEU A 8 84.00 -26.66 -20.32
C LEU A 8 83.16 -25.48 -20.86
N SER A 9 82.06 -25.81 -21.47
CA SER A 9 80.99 -24.85 -21.81
C SER A 9 80.02 -24.72 -20.64
N LYS A 10 79.87 -23.55 -20.06
CA LYS A 10 78.85 -23.22 -19.05
C LYS A 10 77.55 -22.92 -19.74
N PRO A 11 76.43 -23.47 -19.30
CA PRO A 11 75.11 -23.01 -19.78
C PRO A 11 74.74 -21.70 -19.00
N LEU A 12 74.38 -20.67 -19.75
CA LEU A 12 73.71 -19.47 -19.23
C LEU A 12 72.30 -19.83 -18.79
N LEU A 13 72.02 -19.73 -17.51
CA LEU A 13 70.69 -19.80 -16.95
C LEU A 13 69.97 -18.46 -17.14
N SER A 14 69.12 -18.36 -18.17
CA SER A 14 68.25 -17.20 -18.38
C SER A 14 67.07 -17.32 -17.39
N ALA A 15 67.06 -16.49 -16.37
CA ALA A 15 65.94 -16.33 -15.45
C ALA A 15 64.88 -15.49 -16.17
N VAL A 16 63.81 -16.14 -16.63
CA VAL A 16 62.58 -15.48 -17.09
C VAL A 16 61.76 -15.10 -15.85
N PHE A 17 61.79 -13.82 -15.49
CA PHE A 17 60.93 -13.23 -14.49
C PHE A 17 59.52 -13.06 -15.11
N ALA A 18 58.64 -14.05 -14.90
CA ALA A 18 57.26 -13.94 -15.27
C ALA A 18 56.57 -12.96 -14.27
N LEU A 19 56.34 -11.72 -14.71
CA LEU A 19 55.56 -10.70 -14.00
C LEU A 19 54.09 -11.08 -14.09
N SER A 20 53.61 -11.87 -13.15
CA SER A 20 52.19 -12.17 -12.98
C SER A 20 51.46 -10.91 -12.50
N THR A 21 50.94 -10.13 -13.42
CA THR A 21 49.96 -9.07 -13.12
C THR A 21 48.67 -9.73 -12.64
N ILE A 22 48.47 -9.84 -11.31
CA ILE A 22 47.21 -10.18 -10.73
C ILE A 22 46.29 -8.97 -10.95
N LEU A 23 45.45 -9.07 -11.98
CA LEU A 23 44.27 -8.23 -12.10
C LEU A 23 43.36 -8.56 -10.91
N LEU A 24 43.42 -7.75 -9.86
CA LEU A 24 42.38 -7.67 -8.84
C LEU A 24 41.11 -7.19 -9.56
N ILE A 25 40.31 -8.12 -10.03
CA ILE A 25 38.93 -7.86 -10.42
C ILE A 25 38.24 -7.52 -9.11
N SER A 26 38.16 -6.22 -8.78
CA SER A 26 37.27 -5.72 -7.75
C SER A 26 35.85 -6.13 -8.17
N GLN A 27 35.35 -7.22 -7.61
CA GLN A 27 33.91 -7.47 -7.70
C GLN A 27 33.26 -6.24 -7.03
N PRO A 28 32.37 -5.51 -7.70
CA PRO A 28 31.61 -4.49 -7.04
C PRO A 28 30.89 -5.19 -5.90
N ALA A 29 31.23 -4.85 -4.66
CA ALA A 29 30.41 -5.22 -3.53
C ALA A 29 28.98 -4.74 -3.89
N LEU A 30 28.02 -5.66 -3.99
CA LEU A 30 26.62 -5.28 -4.15
C LEU A 30 26.30 -4.36 -2.97
N ALA A 31 26.30 -3.05 -3.22
CA ALA A 31 25.93 -2.08 -2.20
C ALA A 31 24.54 -2.49 -1.68
N LYS A 32 24.39 -2.56 -0.35
CA LYS A 32 23.09 -2.82 0.27
C LYS A 32 22.10 -1.81 -0.30
N LYS A 33 21.06 -2.27 -0.97
CA LYS A 33 20.00 -1.39 -1.47
C LYS A 33 19.34 -0.66 -0.30
N PHE A 34 18.97 0.58 -0.53
CA PHE A 34 18.17 1.36 0.41
C PHE A 34 16.89 0.60 0.76
N LYS A 35 16.60 0.45 2.05
CA LYS A 35 15.47 -0.34 2.54
C LYS A 35 14.40 0.54 3.14
N VAL A 36 13.20 0.48 2.54
CA VAL A 36 12.00 1.17 3.00
C VAL A 36 11.06 0.17 3.64
N VAL A 37 10.53 0.50 4.80
CA VAL A 37 9.47 -0.28 5.44
C VAL A 37 8.20 0.57 5.51
N THR A 38 7.07 -0.01 5.14
CA THR A 38 5.76 0.63 5.19
C THR A 38 4.86 -0.08 6.19
N THR A 39 3.85 0.60 6.71
CA THR A 39 2.92 0.02 7.67
C THR A 39 1.99 -0.99 7.03
N PHE A 40 1.52 -0.75 5.80
CA PHE A 40 0.62 -1.66 5.10
C PHE A 40 0.86 -1.69 3.59
N THR A 41 0.22 -2.67 2.94
CA THR A 41 0.54 -3.09 1.57
C THR A 41 0.25 -2.03 0.50
N ILE A 42 -0.71 -1.14 0.71
CA ILE A 42 -1.04 -0.08 -0.26
C ILE A 42 0.08 0.95 -0.33
N ILE A 43 0.59 1.42 0.82
CA ILE A 43 1.76 2.31 0.83
C ILE A 43 2.98 1.58 0.25
N GLN A 44 3.12 0.27 0.51
CA GLN A 44 4.19 -0.54 -0.07
C GLN A 44 4.16 -0.48 -1.60
N ASP A 45 3.02 -0.72 -2.22
CA ASP A 45 2.88 -0.71 -3.68
C ASP A 45 3.18 0.68 -4.25
N ILE A 46 2.61 1.75 -3.68
CA ILE A 46 2.87 3.12 -4.12
C ILE A 46 4.37 3.44 -3.99
N ALA A 47 4.98 3.11 -2.85
CA ALA A 47 6.39 3.35 -2.60
C ALA A 47 7.30 2.53 -3.53
N GLN A 48 6.95 1.26 -3.82
CA GLN A 48 7.71 0.43 -4.75
C GLN A 48 7.64 0.97 -6.19
N ASN A 49 6.49 1.49 -6.61
CA ASN A 49 6.35 2.14 -7.92
C ASN A 49 7.22 3.41 -8.04
N VAL A 50 7.38 4.17 -6.94
CA VAL A 50 8.28 5.33 -6.91
C VAL A 50 9.74 4.92 -6.79
N ALA A 51 10.04 3.92 -5.97
CA ALA A 51 11.40 3.43 -5.72
C ALA A 51 12.00 2.70 -6.94
N GLY A 52 11.17 1.99 -7.70
CA GLY A 52 11.65 1.12 -8.77
C GLY A 52 12.65 0.08 -8.24
N ASP A 53 13.73 -0.14 -8.98
CA ASP A 53 14.80 -1.06 -8.57
C ASP A 53 15.86 -0.42 -7.65
N ALA A 54 15.76 0.88 -7.37
CA ALA A 54 16.75 1.60 -6.57
C ALA A 54 16.64 1.27 -5.08
N ALA A 55 15.44 0.97 -4.57
CA ALA A 55 15.23 0.58 -3.18
C ALA A 55 14.40 -0.72 -3.08
N VAL A 56 14.49 -1.36 -1.91
CA VAL A 56 13.63 -2.49 -1.53
C VAL A 56 12.54 -1.97 -0.61
N VAL A 57 11.28 -2.23 -0.93
CA VAL A 57 10.13 -1.80 -0.13
C VAL A 57 9.42 -3.02 0.47
N GLU A 58 9.29 -3.06 1.79
CA GLU A 58 8.61 -4.13 2.52
C GLU A 58 7.46 -3.56 3.36
N SER A 59 6.37 -4.31 3.49
CA SER A 59 5.26 -3.95 4.39
C SER A 59 5.37 -4.69 5.72
N ILE A 60 4.98 -4.03 6.81
CA ILE A 60 4.79 -4.66 8.12
C ILE A 60 3.60 -5.62 8.04
N THR A 61 2.43 -5.15 7.65
CA THR A 61 1.28 -6.02 7.47
C THR A 61 1.40 -6.88 6.23
N LYS A 62 0.80 -8.06 6.28
CA LYS A 62 0.76 -8.99 5.15
C LYS A 62 -0.44 -8.69 4.25
N PRO A 63 -0.40 -9.13 2.96
CA PRO A 63 -1.59 -9.12 2.12
C PRO A 63 -2.79 -9.77 2.79
N GLY A 64 -3.96 -9.11 2.71
CA GLY A 64 -5.22 -9.55 3.31
C GLY A 64 -5.35 -9.31 4.80
N ALA A 65 -4.37 -8.69 5.47
CA ALA A 65 -4.46 -8.39 6.89
C ALA A 65 -5.37 -7.18 7.16
N GLU A 66 -6.09 -7.25 8.28
CA GLU A 66 -6.73 -6.09 8.90
C GLU A 66 -5.64 -5.16 9.46
N ILE A 67 -5.79 -3.84 9.29
CA ILE A 67 -4.72 -2.86 9.55
C ILE A 67 -4.97 -1.96 10.77
N HIS A 68 -6.22 -1.79 11.19
CA HIS A 68 -6.56 -0.89 12.30
C HIS A 68 -6.14 -1.46 13.66
N GLY A 69 -6.49 -2.71 13.92
CA GLY A 69 -6.16 -3.44 15.15
C GLY A 69 -4.94 -4.34 15.05
N TYR A 70 -4.04 -4.09 14.10
CA TYR A 70 -2.88 -4.95 13.87
C TYR A 70 -1.97 -5.03 15.10
N GLN A 71 -1.54 -6.24 15.42
CA GLN A 71 -0.59 -6.50 16.49
C GLN A 71 0.76 -6.93 15.92
N PRO A 72 1.78 -6.04 15.96
CA PRO A 72 3.09 -6.33 15.43
C PRO A 72 3.75 -7.53 16.11
N THR A 73 4.35 -8.39 15.31
CA THR A 73 5.11 -9.55 15.77
C THR A 73 6.59 -9.21 15.95
N PRO A 74 7.38 -10.04 16.66
CA PRO A 74 8.85 -9.85 16.72
C PRO A 74 9.52 -9.78 15.35
N LYS A 75 8.96 -10.48 14.33
CA LYS A 75 9.46 -10.41 12.95
C LYS A 75 9.23 -9.04 12.32
N ASP A 76 8.12 -8.41 12.62
CA ASP A 76 7.81 -7.06 12.12
C ASP A 76 8.72 -6.02 12.76
N ILE A 77 9.06 -6.21 14.06
CA ILE A 77 10.05 -5.42 14.76
C ILE A 77 11.42 -5.51 14.04
N MET A 78 11.85 -6.71 13.70
CA MET A 78 13.13 -6.91 13.00
C MET A 78 13.14 -6.27 11.60
N LYS A 79 12.03 -6.32 10.85
CA LYS A 79 11.92 -5.62 9.58
C LYS A 79 12.16 -4.12 9.71
N ALA A 80 11.49 -3.49 10.69
CA ALA A 80 11.59 -2.06 10.92
C ALA A 80 12.98 -1.65 11.44
N TYR A 81 13.62 -2.51 12.24
CA TYR A 81 14.95 -2.25 12.77
C TYR A 81 16.02 -2.15 11.67
N ASP A 82 15.91 -2.96 10.62
CA ASP A 82 16.84 -2.97 9.49
C ASP A 82 16.49 -1.94 8.39
N ALA A 83 15.46 -1.13 8.60
CA ALA A 83 15.02 -0.13 7.63
C ALA A 83 15.90 1.12 7.64
N ASP A 84 16.09 1.70 6.47
CA ASP A 84 16.73 3.01 6.30
C ASP A 84 15.67 4.14 6.34
N LEU A 85 14.39 3.81 6.06
CA LEU A 85 13.24 4.72 6.10
C LEU A 85 11.95 3.96 6.42
N ILE A 86 11.09 4.57 7.25
CA ILE A 86 9.73 4.07 7.50
C ILE A 86 8.70 5.05 6.92
N LEU A 87 7.70 4.50 6.20
CA LEU A 87 6.57 5.26 5.67
C LEU A 87 5.27 4.77 6.32
N TRP A 88 4.47 5.68 6.83
CA TRP A 88 3.22 5.36 7.50
C TRP A 88 2.12 6.36 7.17
N ASN A 89 0.86 5.92 7.27
CA ASN A 89 -0.29 6.73 6.85
C ASN A 89 -0.53 7.94 7.75
N GLY A 90 -0.53 7.73 9.05
CA GLY A 90 -1.05 8.72 9.98
C GLY A 90 -2.58 8.79 9.94
N LEU A 91 -3.16 9.97 10.18
CA LEU A 91 -4.61 10.18 10.24
C LEU A 91 -5.33 9.19 11.18
N ASN A 92 -4.70 8.77 12.26
CA ASN A 92 -5.24 7.82 13.23
C ASN A 92 -5.42 6.37 12.72
N LEU A 93 -4.79 5.99 11.61
CA LEU A 93 -4.88 4.61 11.10
C LEU A 93 -4.15 3.65 12.03
N GLU A 94 -2.84 3.85 12.14
CA GLU A 94 -1.96 2.93 12.85
C GLU A 94 -1.76 3.36 14.32
N VAL A 95 -2.82 3.27 15.13
CA VAL A 95 -2.73 3.59 16.58
C VAL A 95 -1.68 2.71 17.27
N TRP A 96 -1.53 1.45 16.81
CA TRP A 96 -0.52 0.51 17.27
C TRP A 96 0.90 0.93 16.90
N PHE A 97 1.08 1.68 15.81
CA PHE A 97 2.39 2.03 15.27
C PHE A 97 3.14 3.01 16.18
N GLN A 98 2.46 3.93 16.83
CA GLN A 98 3.10 4.89 17.74
C GLN A 98 3.88 4.18 18.85
N ARG A 99 3.27 3.18 19.50
CA ARG A 99 3.94 2.35 20.53
C ARG A 99 5.06 1.49 19.95
N PHE A 100 4.85 0.99 18.75
CA PHE A 100 5.83 0.20 18.02
C PHE A 100 7.05 1.07 17.68
N PHE A 101 6.81 2.30 17.21
CA PHE A 101 7.84 3.22 16.76
C PHE A 101 8.75 3.74 17.87
N GLU A 102 8.30 3.79 19.11
CA GLU A 102 9.12 4.17 20.27
C GLU A 102 10.42 3.35 20.38
N ASN A 103 10.43 2.15 19.80
CA ASN A 103 11.59 1.26 19.76
C ASN A 103 12.60 1.59 18.64
N PHE A 104 12.25 2.48 17.69
CA PHE A 104 13.02 2.75 16.46
C PHE A 104 13.39 4.21 16.26
N GLN A 105 13.68 4.94 17.34
CA GLN A 105 13.97 6.40 17.33
C GLN A 105 15.12 6.80 16.39
N ASN A 106 15.96 5.85 15.95
CA ASN A 106 17.07 6.11 15.03
C ASN A 106 16.70 5.91 13.55
N VAL A 107 15.52 5.38 13.22
CA VAL A 107 15.06 5.20 11.85
C VAL A 107 14.12 6.35 11.50
N PRO A 108 14.40 7.13 10.45
CA PRO A 108 13.48 8.20 10.04
C PRO A 108 12.12 7.63 9.65
N ALA A 109 11.05 8.27 10.15
CA ALA A 109 9.68 7.93 9.81
C ALA A 109 8.95 9.12 9.20
N VAL A 110 8.23 8.89 8.11
CA VAL A 110 7.54 9.94 7.35
C VAL A 110 6.06 9.59 7.22
N VAL A 111 5.20 10.54 7.57
CA VAL A 111 3.75 10.48 7.31
C VAL A 111 3.50 10.77 5.84
N VAL A 112 2.87 9.85 5.12
CA VAL A 112 2.64 10.01 3.68
C VAL A 112 1.39 10.79 3.32
N THR A 113 0.52 11.08 4.30
CA THR A 113 -0.72 11.87 4.14
C THR A 113 -0.56 13.35 4.43
N GLU A 114 0.64 13.83 4.71
CA GLU A 114 0.86 15.25 5.00
C GLU A 114 0.37 16.12 3.85
N GLY A 115 -0.45 17.14 4.18
CA GLY A 115 -1.06 18.04 3.20
C GLY A 115 -2.42 17.58 2.64
N ILE A 116 -2.94 16.42 3.04
CA ILE A 116 -4.32 16.02 2.75
C ILE A 116 -5.25 16.78 3.69
N ASP A 117 -6.38 17.29 3.14
CA ASP A 117 -7.51 17.81 3.92
C ASP A 117 -8.37 16.61 4.37
N PRO A 118 -8.31 16.20 5.66
CA PRO A 118 -8.93 14.96 6.08
C PRO A 118 -10.44 15.13 6.27
N MET A 119 -11.19 14.12 5.80
CA MET A 119 -12.60 14.01 6.13
C MET A 119 -12.77 13.54 7.57
N PRO A 120 -13.74 14.08 8.34
CA PRO A 120 -14.00 13.61 9.70
C PRO A 120 -14.77 12.28 9.70
N ILE A 121 -14.46 11.43 10.68
CA ILE A 121 -15.29 10.28 11.03
C ILE A 121 -16.63 10.82 11.55
N ARG A 122 -17.76 10.30 11.04
CA ARG A 122 -19.08 10.91 11.25
C ARG A 122 -19.75 10.48 12.54
N GLU A 123 -19.44 9.29 13.05
CA GLU A 123 -20.09 8.69 14.23
C GLU A 123 -19.16 7.75 15.01
N GLY A 124 -19.64 7.25 16.14
CA GLY A 124 -18.88 6.34 17.00
C GLY A 124 -17.92 7.05 17.94
N GLU A 125 -17.07 6.29 18.60
CA GLU A 125 -16.11 6.79 19.59
C GLU A 125 -15.10 7.78 18.99
N TYR A 126 -14.68 7.54 17.75
CA TYR A 126 -13.71 8.36 17.03
C TYR A 126 -14.35 9.49 16.21
N LYS A 127 -15.63 9.83 16.48
CA LYS A 127 -16.33 10.92 15.78
C LYS A 127 -15.56 12.22 15.87
N GLY A 128 -15.36 12.85 14.72
CA GLY A 128 -14.62 14.11 14.56
C GLY A 128 -13.12 13.93 14.33
N ASN A 129 -12.57 12.75 14.59
CA ASN A 129 -11.19 12.42 14.23
C ASN A 129 -11.05 12.27 12.70
N PRO A 130 -9.85 12.43 12.15
CA PRO A 130 -9.59 12.19 10.73
C PRO A 130 -9.97 10.78 10.31
N ASN A 131 -10.66 10.65 9.17
CA ASN A 131 -10.82 9.37 8.48
C ASN A 131 -9.50 9.03 7.77
N PRO A 132 -8.87 7.89 8.06
CA PRO A 132 -7.55 7.57 7.53
C PRO A 132 -7.54 7.10 6.07
N HIS A 133 -8.68 6.67 5.49
CA HIS A 133 -8.75 5.97 4.20
C HIS A 133 -8.59 6.90 2.98
N ALA A 134 -7.69 7.87 3.08
CA ALA A 134 -7.50 8.91 2.07
C ALA A 134 -7.02 8.35 0.71
N TRP A 135 -6.36 7.19 0.71
CA TRP A 135 -5.92 6.48 -0.50
C TRP A 135 -7.08 6.05 -1.41
N MET A 136 -8.32 6.01 -0.91
CA MET A 136 -9.48 5.67 -1.73
C MET A 136 -9.89 6.80 -2.70
N SER A 137 -9.17 7.92 -2.68
CA SER A 137 -9.28 9.02 -3.65
C SER A 137 -8.05 9.04 -4.57
N PRO A 138 -8.19 8.89 -5.90
CA PRO A 138 -7.08 9.06 -6.84
C PRO A 138 -6.42 10.44 -6.75
N ALA A 139 -7.17 11.48 -6.41
CA ALA A 139 -6.63 12.82 -6.20
C ALA A 139 -5.71 12.87 -4.98
N ASN A 140 -6.09 12.26 -3.86
CA ASN A 140 -5.25 12.17 -2.69
C ASN A 140 -4.01 11.29 -2.93
N ALA A 141 -4.13 10.24 -3.76
CA ALA A 141 -2.99 9.39 -4.11
C ALA A 141 -1.82 10.18 -4.72
N GLN A 142 -2.08 11.30 -5.40
CA GLN A 142 -1.05 12.20 -5.89
C GLN A 142 -0.20 12.77 -4.75
N ILE A 143 -0.84 13.08 -3.61
CA ILE A 143 -0.17 13.59 -2.41
C ILE A 143 0.70 12.50 -1.78
N TYR A 144 0.19 11.25 -1.70
CA TYR A 144 0.99 10.09 -1.26
C TYR A 144 2.26 9.93 -2.10
N ILE A 145 2.11 9.91 -3.43
CA ILE A 145 3.23 9.75 -4.37
C ILE A 145 4.28 10.85 -4.15
N GLU A 146 3.84 12.10 -4.03
CA GLU A 146 4.75 13.23 -3.85
C GLU A 146 5.47 13.21 -2.49
N ASN A 147 4.77 12.84 -1.41
CA ASN A 147 5.38 12.72 -0.08
C ASN A 147 6.38 11.56 -0.03
N ILE A 148 6.06 10.43 -0.64
CA ILE A 148 6.97 9.29 -0.76
C ILE A 148 8.20 9.68 -1.59
N ARG A 149 8.01 10.34 -2.74
CA ARG A 149 9.12 10.86 -3.57
C ARG A 149 10.05 11.76 -2.77
N LYS A 150 9.49 12.75 -2.06
CA LYS A 150 10.26 13.67 -1.20
C LYS A 150 11.05 12.93 -0.12
N ALA A 151 10.44 11.95 0.51
CA ALA A 151 11.09 11.14 1.53
C ALA A 151 12.26 10.34 0.94
N LEU A 152 12.06 9.65 -0.17
CA LEU A 152 13.10 8.88 -0.85
C LEU A 152 14.27 9.78 -1.30
N VAL A 153 13.99 10.91 -1.96
CA VAL A 153 15.02 11.87 -2.38
C VAL A 153 15.81 12.43 -1.19
N LYS A 154 15.15 12.66 -0.05
CA LYS A 154 15.79 13.19 1.16
C LYS A 154 16.74 12.19 1.81
N TYR A 155 16.33 10.92 1.90
CA TYR A 155 17.07 9.92 2.67
C TYR A 155 17.95 8.99 1.83
N ASP A 156 17.74 8.99 0.50
CA ASP A 156 18.57 8.31 -0.50
C ASP A 156 18.82 9.21 -1.73
N PRO A 157 19.56 10.30 -1.57
CA PRO A 157 19.76 11.33 -2.61
C PRO A 157 20.54 10.81 -3.83
N GLU A 158 21.31 9.74 -3.71
CA GLU A 158 22.06 9.15 -4.82
C GLU A 158 21.12 8.62 -5.92
N ASN A 159 19.91 8.20 -5.57
CA ASN A 159 18.90 7.69 -6.49
C ASN A 159 17.79 8.70 -6.81
N ALA A 160 17.97 9.98 -6.47
CA ALA A 160 16.94 11.03 -6.59
C ALA A 160 16.32 11.12 -8.00
N GLU A 161 17.14 11.00 -9.06
CA GLU A 161 16.67 11.08 -10.45
C GLU A 161 15.70 9.94 -10.78
N ILE A 162 15.99 8.72 -10.33
CA ILE A 162 15.14 7.54 -10.52
C ILE A 162 13.78 7.77 -9.82
N TYR A 163 13.81 8.25 -8.57
CA TYR A 163 12.59 8.52 -7.80
C TYR A 163 11.74 9.61 -8.44
N ASN A 164 12.33 10.67 -8.93
CA ASN A 164 11.63 11.75 -9.62
C ASN A 164 10.95 11.27 -10.91
N GLN A 165 11.66 10.51 -11.74
CA GLN A 165 11.11 9.97 -12.98
C GLN A 165 9.97 8.99 -12.74
N ASN A 166 10.17 8.05 -11.79
CA ASN A 166 9.18 7.04 -11.45
C ASN A 166 7.93 7.66 -10.82
N ALA A 167 8.10 8.61 -9.89
CA ALA A 167 6.97 9.30 -9.26
C ALA A 167 6.12 10.03 -10.29
N LYS A 168 6.76 10.76 -11.23
CA LYS A 168 6.05 11.42 -12.33
C LYS A 168 5.24 10.43 -13.16
N LYS A 169 5.87 9.34 -13.59
CA LYS A 169 5.22 8.29 -14.39
C LYS A 169 4.04 7.67 -13.65
N TYR A 170 4.21 7.34 -12.37
CA TYR A 170 3.16 6.70 -11.58
C TYR A 170 2.01 7.67 -11.27
N ALA A 171 2.33 8.94 -10.99
CA ALA A 171 1.34 10.01 -10.83
C ALA A 171 0.47 10.19 -12.09
N GLU A 172 1.07 10.13 -13.28
CA GLU A 172 0.34 10.17 -14.55
C GLU A 172 -0.58 8.96 -14.72
N GLN A 173 -0.15 7.75 -14.34
CA GLN A 173 -0.97 6.54 -14.38
C GLN A 173 -2.19 6.67 -13.44
N ILE A 174 -1.98 7.13 -12.21
CA ILE A 174 -3.06 7.34 -11.24
C ILE A 174 -4.04 8.43 -11.73
N ALA A 175 -3.54 9.53 -12.29
CA ALA A 175 -4.39 10.59 -12.82
C ALA A 175 -5.29 10.09 -13.98
N GLN A 176 -4.79 9.17 -14.80
CA GLN A 176 -5.54 8.57 -15.89
C GLN A 176 -6.67 7.64 -15.44
N LEU A 177 -6.67 7.19 -14.17
CA LEU A 177 -7.73 6.33 -13.65
C LEU A 177 -9.05 7.07 -13.39
N ASP A 178 -8.99 8.35 -12.98
CA ASP A 178 -10.20 9.06 -12.51
C ASP A 178 -11.34 9.06 -13.54
N ALA A 179 -11.04 9.39 -14.79
CA ALA A 179 -12.07 9.47 -15.84
C ALA A 179 -12.77 8.13 -16.13
N PRO A 180 -12.05 6.99 -16.32
CA PRO A 180 -12.69 5.68 -16.47
C PRO A 180 -13.46 5.22 -15.23
N LEU A 181 -12.97 5.50 -14.01
CA LEU A 181 -13.69 5.17 -12.78
C LEU A 181 -15.00 5.96 -12.69
N ARG A 182 -14.93 7.26 -12.95
CA ARG A 182 -16.08 8.17 -12.96
C ARG A 182 -17.11 7.76 -14.02
N GLU A 183 -16.68 7.41 -15.23
CA GLU A 183 -17.57 6.95 -16.30
C GLU A 183 -18.37 5.71 -15.88
N ARG A 184 -17.70 4.71 -15.27
CA ARG A 184 -18.36 3.48 -14.79
C ARG A 184 -19.41 3.78 -13.72
N LEU A 185 -19.06 4.60 -12.72
CA LEU A 185 -19.96 4.94 -11.62
C LEU A 185 -21.09 5.90 -12.04
N ASN A 186 -20.86 6.75 -13.03
CA ASN A 186 -21.89 7.66 -13.55
C ASN A 186 -23.01 6.94 -14.33
N ARG A 187 -22.84 5.67 -14.70
CA ARG A 187 -23.93 4.84 -15.26
C ARG A 187 -25.01 4.52 -14.23
N ILE A 188 -24.68 4.60 -12.94
CA ILE A 188 -25.63 4.40 -11.85
C ILE A 188 -26.46 5.68 -11.70
N PRO A 189 -27.81 5.61 -11.72
CA PRO A 189 -28.68 6.76 -11.49
C PRO A 189 -28.37 7.46 -10.16
N GLU A 190 -28.36 8.78 -10.14
CA GLU A 190 -27.94 9.57 -8.98
C GLU A 190 -28.74 9.24 -7.71
N GLU A 191 -30.05 9.04 -7.86
CA GLU A 191 -30.94 8.68 -6.75
C GLU A 191 -30.62 7.30 -6.13
N LYS A 192 -29.94 6.43 -6.87
CA LYS A 192 -29.52 5.09 -6.43
C LYS A 192 -28.09 5.06 -5.90
N ARG A 193 -27.32 6.15 -5.99
CA ARG A 193 -25.90 6.20 -5.58
C ARG A 193 -25.74 6.19 -4.06
N TRP A 194 -25.99 5.03 -3.49
CA TRP A 194 -25.69 4.71 -2.10
C TRP A 194 -24.66 3.59 -2.06
N LEU A 195 -23.53 3.84 -1.42
CA LEU A 195 -22.56 2.80 -1.10
C LEU A 195 -22.80 2.33 0.33
N VAL A 196 -23.24 1.08 0.48
CA VAL A 196 -23.44 0.43 1.77
C VAL A 196 -22.34 -0.61 1.96
N SER A 197 -21.47 -0.40 2.94
CA SER A 197 -20.29 -1.23 3.25
C SER A 197 -20.32 -1.70 4.69
N SER A 198 -19.32 -2.44 5.10
CA SER A 198 -19.19 -2.88 6.50
C SER A 198 -18.64 -1.75 7.36
N GLU A 199 -17.53 -1.14 6.97
CA GLU A 199 -16.91 -0.01 7.69
C GLU A 199 -17.03 1.30 6.90
N GLY A 200 -16.91 2.43 7.60
CA GLY A 200 -16.93 3.79 7.01
C GLY A 200 -15.64 4.14 6.26
N ALA A 201 -15.12 3.20 5.48
CA ALA A 201 -13.80 3.30 4.84
C ALA A 201 -13.82 3.97 3.45
N PHE A 202 -15.00 4.22 2.88
CA PHE A 202 -15.15 4.71 1.52
C PHE A 202 -15.52 6.19 1.40
N SER A 203 -15.43 6.96 2.48
CA SER A 203 -15.89 8.36 2.51
C SER A 203 -15.23 9.23 1.43
N TYR A 204 -13.93 9.06 1.17
CA TYR A 204 -13.24 9.81 0.12
C TYR A 204 -13.69 9.40 -1.28
N LEU A 205 -13.84 8.10 -1.53
CA LEU A 205 -14.37 7.58 -2.80
C LEU A 205 -15.79 8.07 -3.04
N THR A 206 -16.67 7.98 -2.04
CA THR A 206 -18.07 8.43 -2.17
C THR A 206 -18.18 9.93 -2.41
N LYS A 207 -17.30 10.73 -1.78
CA LYS A 207 -17.21 12.18 -2.04
C LYS A 207 -16.81 12.46 -3.49
N ASP A 208 -15.76 11.80 -3.98
CA ASP A 208 -15.19 12.06 -5.31
C ASP A 208 -16.17 11.68 -6.44
N TYR A 209 -16.97 10.63 -6.23
CA TYR A 209 -17.88 10.10 -7.26
C TYR A 209 -19.37 10.35 -7.00
N GLY A 210 -19.70 11.19 -6.00
CA GLY A 210 -21.08 11.64 -5.76
C GLY A 210 -22.00 10.55 -5.23
N PHE A 211 -21.49 9.66 -4.37
CA PHE A 211 -22.29 8.68 -3.65
C PHE A 211 -22.63 9.18 -2.24
N LYS A 212 -23.75 8.70 -1.72
CA LYS A 212 -24.03 8.70 -0.28
C LYS A 212 -23.45 7.43 0.33
N GLU A 213 -23.04 7.51 1.58
CA GLU A 213 -22.43 6.40 2.30
C GLU A 213 -23.29 5.95 3.47
N ALA A 214 -23.40 4.65 3.65
CA ALA A 214 -23.90 4.03 4.87
C ALA A 214 -23.02 2.81 5.17
N TYR A 215 -22.79 2.52 6.45
CA TYR A 215 -21.93 1.43 6.88
C TYR A 215 -22.45 0.78 8.16
N LEU A 216 -22.03 -0.47 8.41
CA LEU A 216 -22.45 -1.24 9.56
C LEU A 216 -21.80 -0.72 10.85
N TRP A 217 -20.53 -0.34 10.81
CA TRP A 217 -19.82 0.25 11.94
C TRP A 217 -18.88 1.37 11.53
N PRO A 218 -18.66 2.32 12.44
CA PRO A 218 -17.69 3.40 12.21
C PRO A 218 -16.25 2.86 12.25
N ILE A 219 -15.34 3.65 11.71
CA ILE A 219 -13.91 3.37 11.66
C ILE A 219 -13.34 3.15 13.06
N ASN A 220 -12.46 2.18 13.20
CA ASN A 220 -11.83 1.78 14.46
C ASN A 220 -12.81 1.32 15.56
N ALA A 221 -14.02 0.91 15.21
CA ALA A 221 -14.97 0.43 16.20
C ALA A 221 -14.46 -0.86 16.88
N GLU A 222 -14.46 -0.89 18.22
CA GLU A 222 -14.11 -2.09 18.98
C GLU A 222 -15.11 -3.24 18.75
N GLU A 223 -16.40 -2.90 18.60
CA GLU A 223 -17.46 -3.85 18.32
C GLU A 223 -17.93 -3.74 16.87
N GLN A 224 -17.86 -4.84 16.15
CA GLN A 224 -18.21 -4.92 14.73
C GLN A 224 -19.38 -5.88 14.51
N GLY A 225 -20.37 -5.44 13.74
CA GLY A 225 -21.53 -6.27 13.37
C GLY A 225 -22.49 -6.56 14.52
N THR A 226 -22.61 -5.67 15.50
CA THR A 226 -23.59 -5.82 16.59
C THR A 226 -25.03 -5.81 16.05
N PRO A 227 -25.99 -6.43 16.73
CA PRO A 227 -27.39 -6.41 16.33
C PRO A 227 -27.94 -5.00 16.11
N GLN A 228 -27.51 -4.02 16.91
CA GLN A 228 -27.94 -2.64 16.75
C GLN A 228 -27.36 -1.99 15.49
N GLN A 229 -26.10 -2.23 15.19
CA GLN A 229 -25.44 -1.73 13.97
C GLN A 229 -26.12 -2.32 12.72
N VAL A 230 -26.35 -3.64 12.70
CA VAL A 230 -27.06 -4.32 11.61
C VAL A 230 -28.46 -3.76 11.44
N LYS A 231 -29.22 -3.58 12.54
CA LYS A 231 -30.57 -3.00 12.50
C LYS A 231 -30.57 -1.59 11.91
N ASN A 232 -29.66 -0.73 12.30
CA ASN A 232 -29.58 0.65 11.80
C ASN A 232 -29.38 0.68 10.27
N VAL A 233 -28.53 -0.21 9.75
CA VAL A 233 -28.30 -0.28 8.29
C VAL A 233 -29.52 -0.89 7.59
N ILE A 234 -30.20 -1.90 8.15
CA ILE A 234 -31.46 -2.43 7.62
C ILE A 234 -32.50 -1.33 7.49
N ASP A 235 -32.67 -0.52 8.53
CA ASP A 235 -33.63 0.61 8.53
C ASP A 235 -33.25 1.64 7.44
N THR A 236 -31.97 1.92 7.27
CA THR A 236 -31.45 2.82 6.24
C THR A 236 -31.70 2.28 4.83
N VAL A 237 -31.38 1.02 4.59
CA VAL A 237 -31.58 0.34 3.29
C VAL A 237 -33.06 0.34 2.91
N ARG A 238 -33.96 0.04 3.86
CA ARG A 238 -35.42 0.08 3.63
C ARG A 238 -35.93 1.50 3.37
N LYS A 239 -35.47 2.48 4.18
CA LYS A 239 -35.92 3.89 4.07
C LYS A 239 -35.61 4.49 2.72
N TYR A 240 -34.44 4.18 2.16
CA TYR A 240 -33.96 4.77 0.93
C TYR A 240 -34.06 3.82 -0.27
N ASN A 241 -34.66 2.64 -0.09
CA ASN A 241 -34.78 1.60 -1.14
C ASN A 241 -33.43 1.29 -1.81
N ILE A 242 -32.39 1.13 -1.00
CA ILE A 242 -31.04 0.88 -1.50
C ILE A 242 -30.99 -0.52 -2.12
N PRO A 243 -30.57 -0.65 -3.39
CA PRO A 243 -30.71 -1.93 -4.11
C PRO A 243 -29.59 -2.93 -3.80
N VAL A 244 -28.45 -2.47 -3.26
CA VAL A 244 -27.26 -3.32 -3.10
C VAL A 244 -26.47 -2.96 -1.86
N VAL A 245 -25.88 -3.99 -1.23
CA VAL A 245 -24.97 -3.88 -0.08
C VAL A 245 -23.68 -4.67 -0.35
N PHE A 246 -22.57 -4.24 0.20
CA PHE A 246 -21.26 -4.83 -0.01
C PHE A 246 -20.59 -5.18 1.33
N SER A 247 -19.55 -5.99 1.29
CA SER A 247 -18.62 -6.20 2.39
C SER A 247 -17.19 -5.88 1.97
N GLU A 248 -16.26 -5.97 2.87
CA GLU A 248 -14.84 -5.71 2.62
C GLU A 248 -14.00 -6.99 2.76
N SER A 249 -12.82 -6.99 2.12
CA SER A 249 -11.99 -8.19 2.00
C SER A 249 -11.28 -8.61 3.29
N THR A 250 -11.05 -7.67 4.22
CA THR A 250 -10.29 -7.89 5.46
C THR A 250 -11.14 -8.32 6.64
N ILE A 251 -12.47 -8.28 6.50
CA ILE A 251 -13.46 -8.50 7.56
C ILE A 251 -14.56 -9.48 7.14
N SER A 252 -15.36 -9.93 8.11
CA SER A 252 -16.44 -10.91 7.86
C SER A 252 -17.57 -10.29 7.02
N ASP A 253 -18.02 -11.01 5.99
CA ASP A 253 -19.16 -10.63 5.16
C ASP A 253 -20.53 -10.98 5.77
N LYS A 254 -20.58 -11.71 6.89
CA LYS A 254 -21.82 -12.17 7.52
C LYS A 254 -22.80 -11.05 7.86
N PRO A 255 -22.39 -9.92 8.48
CA PRO A 255 -23.32 -8.83 8.78
C PRO A 255 -23.92 -8.19 7.51
N ALA A 256 -23.12 -7.97 6.46
CA ALA A 256 -23.59 -7.43 5.19
C ALA A 256 -24.58 -8.40 4.50
N ARG A 257 -24.31 -9.71 4.51
CA ARG A 257 -25.23 -10.72 3.99
C ARG A 257 -26.53 -10.81 4.81
N GLN A 258 -26.47 -10.56 6.12
CA GLN A 258 -27.69 -10.48 6.94
C GLN A 258 -28.55 -9.29 6.51
N VAL A 259 -27.95 -8.10 6.32
CA VAL A 259 -28.68 -6.92 5.79
C VAL A 259 -29.32 -7.25 4.43
N SER A 260 -28.57 -7.84 3.52
CA SER A 260 -29.08 -8.29 2.20
C SER A 260 -30.30 -9.20 2.35
N LYS A 261 -30.20 -10.25 3.17
CA LYS A 261 -31.28 -11.22 3.41
C LYS A 261 -32.55 -10.57 4.00
N GLU A 262 -32.40 -9.67 4.96
CA GLU A 262 -33.52 -9.07 5.69
C GLU A 262 -34.18 -7.92 4.95
N THR A 263 -33.48 -7.28 4.02
CA THR A 263 -34.00 -6.14 3.23
C THR A 263 -34.43 -6.52 1.83
N GLY A 264 -33.94 -7.63 1.29
CA GLY A 264 -34.06 -7.99 -0.10
C GLY A 264 -33.10 -7.25 -1.04
N ALA A 265 -32.24 -6.36 -0.50
CA ALA A 265 -31.15 -5.74 -1.28
C ALA A 265 -30.16 -6.82 -1.75
N LYS A 266 -29.66 -6.69 -2.99
CA LYS A 266 -28.65 -7.62 -3.54
C LYS A 266 -27.36 -7.55 -2.71
N TYR A 267 -26.71 -8.67 -2.45
CA TYR A 267 -25.31 -8.66 -2.02
C TYR A 267 -24.40 -8.49 -3.23
N GLY A 268 -23.77 -7.32 -3.35
CA GLY A 268 -22.98 -6.91 -4.52
C GLY A 268 -21.59 -7.51 -4.61
N GLY A 269 -21.08 -8.06 -3.49
CA GLY A 269 -19.76 -8.67 -3.44
C GLY A 269 -18.80 -8.01 -2.45
N VAL A 270 -17.52 -8.32 -2.62
CA VAL A 270 -16.43 -7.88 -1.75
C VAL A 270 -15.73 -6.68 -2.37
N LEU A 271 -15.57 -5.61 -1.60
CA LEU A 271 -14.78 -4.44 -1.93
C LEU A 271 -13.38 -4.55 -1.29
N TYR A 272 -12.39 -3.95 -1.92
CA TYR A 272 -11.02 -3.94 -1.41
C TYR A 272 -10.67 -2.51 -1.00
N VAL A 273 -10.18 -2.34 0.23
CA VAL A 273 -9.83 -1.02 0.78
C VAL A 273 -8.54 -1.05 1.60
N ASP A 274 -8.38 -1.96 2.57
CA ASP A 274 -7.32 -1.89 3.57
C ASP A 274 -6.06 -2.68 3.20
N SER A 275 -6.17 -3.61 2.27
CA SER A 275 -5.08 -4.48 1.92
C SER A 275 -5.09 -4.89 0.46
N LEU A 276 -3.90 -5.01 -0.11
CA LEU A 276 -3.70 -5.70 -1.38
C LEU A 276 -3.78 -7.22 -1.18
N SER A 277 -4.01 -7.94 -2.25
CA SER A 277 -3.88 -9.40 -2.30
C SER A 277 -2.43 -9.83 -2.53
N THR A 278 -2.19 -11.13 -2.49
CA THR A 278 -0.98 -11.74 -3.05
C THR A 278 -0.92 -11.53 -4.57
N ALA A 279 0.25 -11.74 -5.17
CA ALA A 279 0.48 -11.50 -6.60
C ALA A 279 -0.46 -12.27 -7.54
N ASP A 280 -0.95 -13.41 -7.11
CA ASP A 280 -1.92 -14.27 -7.82
C ASP A 280 -3.38 -14.01 -7.44
N GLY A 281 -3.62 -13.04 -6.57
CA GLY A 281 -4.95 -12.65 -6.11
C GLY A 281 -5.59 -11.55 -6.97
N PRO A 282 -6.81 -11.11 -6.59
CA PRO A 282 -7.60 -10.20 -7.43
C PRO A 282 -7.12 -8.75 -7.45
N VAL A 283 -6.36 -8.29 -6.44
CA VAL A 283 -5.91 -6.90 -6.31
C VAL A 283 -4.45 -6.82 -5.85
N PRO A 284 -3.49 -7.32 -6.66
CA PRO A 284 -2.08 -7.32 -6.29
C PRO A 284 -1.42 -5.93 -6.29
N THR A 285 -2.05 -4.91 -6.89
CA THR A 285 -1.57 -3.53 -6.95
C THR A 285 -2.63 -2.53 -6.52
N TYR A 286 -2.20 -1.34 -6.15
CA TYR A 286 -3.11 -0.25 -5.79
C TYR A 286 -4.03 0.17 -6.95
N ILE A 287 -3.53 0.19 -8.18
CA ILE A 287 -4.32 0.46 -9.38
C ILE A 287 -5.43 -0.59 -9.54
N GLU A 288 -5.10 -1.87 -9.36
CA GLU A 288 -6.08 -2.96 -9.45
C GLU A 288 -7.08 -2.93 -8.30
N LEU A 289 -6.66 -2.52 -7.10
CA LEU A 289 -7.58 -2.31 -5.96
C LEU A 289 -8.67 -1.29 -6.32
N LEU A 290 -8.29 -0.11 -6.83
CA LEU A 290 -9.26 0.93 -7.22
C LEU A 290 -10.17 0.45 -8.36
N ASN A 291 -9.59 -0.16 -9.40
CA ASN A 291 -10.36 -0.67 -10.54
C ASN A 291 -11.34 -1.76 -10.13
N THR A 292 -10.89 -2.77 -9.39
CA THR A 292 -11.70 -3.91 -8.97
C THR A 292 -12.81 -3.48 -8.02
N THR A 293 -12.51 -2.57 -7.08
CA THR A 293 -13.51 -2.02 -6.16
C THR A 293 -14.60 -1.26 -6.92
N VAL A 294 -14.24 -0.37 -7.84
CA VAL A 294 -15.21 0.38 -8.65
C VAL A 294 -15.99 -0.54 -9.58
N ASP A 295 -15.36 -1.53 -10.20
CA ASP A 295 -16.04 -2.53 -11.03
C ASP A 295 -17.04 -3.37 -10.22
N THR A 296 -16.67 -3.75 -9.00
CA THR A 296 -17.58 -4.49 -8.11
C THR A 296 -18.77 -3.63 -7.72
N ILE A 297 -18.56 -2.34 -7.41
CA ILE A 297 -19.64 -1.40 -7.14
C ILE A 297 -20.55 -1.31 -8.36
N ALA A 298 -20.04 -0.99 -9.55
CA ALA A 298 -20.83 -0.83 -10.76
C ALA A 298 -21.66 -2.08 -11.09
N LYS A 299 -21.04 -3.27 -11.09
CA LYS A 299 -21.69 -4.57 -11.30
C LYS A 299 -22.75 -4.91 -10.23
N GLY A 300 -22.57 -4.42 -9.02
CA GLY A 300 -23.55 -4.58 -7.95
C GLY A 300 -24.89 -3.92 -8.31
N PHE A 301 -24.84 -2.77 -9.01
CA PHE A 301 -26.03 -2.03 -9.45
C PHE A 301 -26.58 -2.51 -10.79
N ASP A 302 -25.86 -3.32 -11.57
CA ASP A 302 -26.38 -3.93 -12.79
C ASP A 302 -27.51 -4.92 -12.42
N GLN A 303 -28.67 -4.75 -13.05
CA GLN A 303 -29.86 -5.61 -12.83
C GLN A 303 -29.83 -6.82 -13.74
#